data_41dde699f8386379f3accfea3cd1693f
#
_entry.id   41dde699f8386379f3accfea3cd1693f
#
_cell.length_a   1.000
_cell.length_b   1.000
_cell.length_c   1.000
_cell.angle_alpha   90.00
_cell.angle_beta   90.00
_cell.angle_gamma   90.00
#
_symmetry.space_group_name_H-M   'P 1'
#
loop_
_entity.id
_entity.type
_entity.pdbx_description
1 polymer ?
#
loop_
_entity_poly.entity_id
_entity_poly.type
_entity_poly.pdbx_seq_one_letter_code
_entity_poly.pdbx_strand_id
1 'polypeptide(L)'
;MIREFRVKNYLSIRDMQELSFVAKNGASELVVEVSEGVFLYKLGILYGSNASGKSNMLIALNEVFRLLVQPKSDAAQEIEGFHPFVLTKDEPTQMYVSFYVGGIRYDYNVAFNNKYILNETLWYYPNKSKSLFYERSFVGDNLQADIKFGSSLKLLVRTQDSIRENTLNNHSVLSVCRKTALKDDIAPFTNLHSRIMETYHEVDGDADKGLVEILKAAYGNPRKRRFYNTMLQKADLNIMEYRPVIEDRIVPDEYRNRIMMENISDDAKEALLRPTSHSVAFVNHSTDGDFTIPLKWQSKGTMKYIRILEALYNMIVGSHVYCLDELGEDLHYDLLYYYLNVFIYNSAESQLIITSQETSLLSQDLINDNRGAVWFVEKNKETASSEYSRGDSFGLHKNLSLYNSYRIGRLGALPDLGSIFINLEG
;
A
#
# COMPACT_ATOMS: atom_id res chain seq x y z
N MET A 1 8.21 7.67 -5.32
CA MET A 1 8.94 6.49 -4.78
C MET A 1 9.41 6.77 -3.37
N ILE A 2 9.36 5.77 -2.50
CA ILE A 2 9.89 5.83 -1.14
C ILE A 2 11.39 5.55 -1.19
N ARG A 3 12.17 6.41 -0.57
CA ARG A 3 13.60 6.25 -0.40
C ARG A 3 13.92 5.49 0.88
N GLU A 4 13.23 5.85 1.98
CA GLU A 4 13.49 5.31 3.30
C GLU A 4 12.26 5.50 4.19
N PHE A 5 11.98 4.53 5.02
CA PHE A 5 10.93 4.59 6.04
C PHE A 5 11.47 4.07 7.37
N ARG A 6 11.16 4.77 8.45
CA ARG A 6 11.50 4.37 9.82
C ARG A 6 10.29 4.47 10.71
N VAL A 7 10.16 3.52 11.63
CA VAL A 7 9.07 3.49 12.59
C VAL A 7 9.54 2.97 13.94
N LYS A 8 9.05 3.56 15.03
CA LYS A 8 9.27 3.14 16.41
C LYS A 8 7.93 3.13 17.15
N ASN A 9 7.78 2.18 18.06
CA ASN A 9 6.61 2.03 18.93
C ASN A 9 5.30 1.93 18.17
N TYR A 10 5.18 0.90 17.30
CA TYR A 10 3.99 0.69 16.49
C TYR A 10 3.68 -0.80 16.29
N LEU A 11 2.48 -1.24 16.67
CA LEU A 11 2.04 -2.65 16.61
C LEU A 11 3.06 -3.61 17.24
N SER A 12 3.70 -4.47 16.45
CA SER A 12 4.75 -5.39 16.92
C SER A 12 6.15 -4.77 16.93
N ILE A 13 6.30 -3.52 16.53
CA ILE A 13 7.58 -2.83 16.42
C ILE A 13 7.81 -1.98 17.68
N ARG A 14 8.74 -2.39 18.54
CA ARG A 14 9.10 -1.65 19.75
C ARG A 14 10.16 -0.60 19.48
N ASP A 15 11.32 -1.04 19.02
CA ASP A 15 12.47 -0.21 18.75
C ASP A 15 12.47 0.27 17.30
N MET A 16 13.27 1.32 17.01
CA MET A 16 13.33 1.89 15.67
C MET A 16 13.72 0.86 14.62
N GLN A 17 12.86 0.62 13.65
CA GLN A 17 13.11 -0.22 12.48
C GLN A 17 13.14 0.61 11.21
N GLU A 18 13.91 0.18 10.22
CA GLU A 18 14.14 0.89 8.97
C GLU A 18 13.94 0.00 7.75
N LEU A 19 13.26 0.55 6.73
CA LEU A 19 13.30 0.06 5.35
C LEU A 19 13.99 1.11 4.47
N SER A 20 15.13 0.76 3.89
CA SER A 20 15.86 1.64 2.97
C SER A 20 15.91 1.05 1.57
N PHE A 21 15.26 1.71 0.62
CA PHE A 21 15.18 1.28 -0.79
C PHE A 21 16.35 1.80 -1.63
N VAL A 22 17.36 2.41 -1.00
CA VAL A 22 18.53 2.92 -1.71
C VAL A 22 19.37 1.76 -2.27
N ALA A 23 19.61 1.79 -3.58
CA ALA A 23 20.50 0.89 -4.28
C ALA A 23 21.89 1.49 -4.44
N LYS A 24 22.92 0.64 -4.56
CA LYS A 24 24.32 1.08 -4.67
C LYS A 24 24.64 1.67 -6.05
N ASN A 25 23.98 1.18 -7.09
CA ASN A 25 24.15 1.61 -8.48
C ASN A 25 22.90 1.28 -9.30
N GLY A 26 22.84 1.73 -10.54
CA GLY A 26 21.74 1.54 -11.47
C GLY A 26 21.90 0.36 -12.45
N ALA A 27 22.74 -0.62 -12.16
CA ALA A 27 23.08 -1.70 -13.11
C ALA A 27 22.00 -2.81 -13.23
N SER A 28 20.85 -2.68 -12.55
CA SER A 28 19.81 -3.71 -12.51
C SER A 28 18.46 -3.16 -12.99
N GLU A 29 17.66 -3.99 -13.63
CA GLU A 29 16.27 -3.70 -14.01
C GLU A 29 15.35 -3.43 -12.79
N LEU A 30 15.76 -3.91 -11.60
CA LEU A 30 15.09 -3.61 -10.34
C LEU A 30 15.35 -2.19 -9.82
N VAL A 31 16.22 -1.43 -10.46
CA VAL A 31 16.68 -0.13 -9.97
C VAL A 31 16.32 0.98 -10.94
N VAL A 32 15.95 2.12 -10.40
CA VAL A 32 15.70 3.34 -11.17
C VAL A 32 16.49 4.51 -10.57
N GLU A 33 17.01 5.37 -11.41
CA GLU A 33 17.61 6.64 -11.02
C GLU A 33 16.51 7.69 -10.85
N VAL A 34 16.24 8.09 -9.61
CA VAL A 34 15.17 9.06 -9.26
C VAL A 34 15.68 10.50 -9.22
N SER A 35 17.00 10.67 -9.12
CA SER A 35 17.72 11.94 -9.17
C SER A 35 19.17 11.61 -9.49
N GLU A 36 19.92 12.57 -10.04
CA GLU A 36 21.32 12.36 -10.42
C GLU A 36 22.14 11.68 -9.31
N GLY A 37 22.61 10.47 -9.61
CA GLY A 37 23.38 9.63 -8.68
C GLY A 37 22.59 9.01 -7.54
N VAL A 38 21.26 9.09 -7.54
CA VAL A 38 20.42 8.47 -6.52
C VAL A 38 19.58 7.36 -7.14
N PHE A 39 19.87 6.14 -6.75
CA PHE A 39 19.27 4.92 -7.26
C PHE A 39 18.36 4.29 -6.21
N LEU A 40 17.14 3.92 -6.58
CA LEU A 40 16.16 3.26 -5.71
C LEU A 40 15.71 1.93 -6.30
N TYR A 41 15.45 0.95 -5.44
CA TYR A 41 14.79 -0.28 -5.82
C TYR A 41 13.31 -0.03 -6.15
N LYS A 42 12.86 -0.54 -7.30
CA LYS A 42 11.45 -0.55 -7.70
C LYS A 42 10.63 -1.57 -6.92
N LEU A 43 11.28 -2.65 -6.46
CA LEU A 43 10.65 -3.73 -5.71
C LEU A 43 11.27 -3.84 -4.32
N GLY A 44 10.42 -3.98 -3.29
CA GLY A 44 10.80 -4.34 -1.94
C GLY A 44 10.02 -5.58 -1.50
N ILE A 45 10.71 -6.59 -0.96
CA ILE A 45 10.09 -7.84 -0.52
C ILE A 45 10.42 -8.11 0.94
N LEU A 46 9.40 -8.26 1.78
CA LEU A 46 9.54 -8.64 3.18
C LEU A 46 9.21 -10.12 3.35
N TYR A 47 10.20 -10.91 3.78
CA TYR A 47 10.07 -12.32 4.11
C TYR A 47 10.07 -12.56 5.62
N GLY A 48 9.38 -13.58 6.07
CA GLY A 48 9.37 -13.99 7.46
C GLY A 48 8.26 -14.99 7.75
N SER A 49 8.34 -15.65 8.90
CA SER A 49 7.30 -16.56 9.36
C SER A 49 5.97 -15.84 9.62
N ASN A 50 4.90 -16.62 9.82
CA ASN A 50 3.62 -16.07 10.24
C ASN A 50 3.77 -15.34 11.57
N ALA A 51 3.04 -14.22 11.72
CA ALA A 51 3.10 -13.36 12.90
C ALA A 51 4.47 -12.73 13.21
N SER A 52 5.43 -12.74 12.27
CA SER A 52 6.73 -12.05 12.46
C SER A 52 6.61 -10.52 12.44
N GLY A 53 5.54 -9.98 11.83
CA GLY A 53 5.29 -8.53 11.75
C GLY A 53 5.45 -7.93 10.34
N LYS A 54 5.56 -8.75 9.28
CA LYS A 54 5.65 -8.27 7.89
C LYS A 54 4.56 -7.24 7.55
N SER A 55 3.31 -7.61 7.77
CA SER A 55 2.13 -6.75 7.52
C SER A 55 2.16 -5.46 8.35
N ASN A 56 2.66 -5.53 9.59
CA ASN A 56 2.72 -4.37 10.49
C ASN A 56 3.60 -3.24 9.94
N MET A 57 4.66 -3.57 9.21
CA MET A 57 5.51 -2.59 8.54
C MET A 57 4.78 -1.90 7.38
N LEU A 58 4.01 -2.66 6.59
CA LEU A 58 3.18 -2.08 5.51
C LEU A 58 2.06 -1.20 6.08
N ILE A 59 1.40 -1.65 7.15
CA ILE A 59 0.37 -0.87 7.85
C ILE A 59 0.96 0.44 8.36
N ALA A 60 2.15 0.41 8.99
CA ALA A 60 2.84 1.61 9.47
C ALA A 60 3.19 2.56 8.31
N LEU A 61 3.64 2.01 7.18
CA LEU A 61 3.96 2.80 6.00
C LEU A 61 2.72 3.47 5.38
N ASN A 62 1.60 2.78 5.32
CA ASN A 62 0.34 3.36 4.89
C ASN A 62 -0.14 4.44 5.86
N GLU A 63 0.00 4.18 7.17
CA GLU A 63 -0.42 5.11 8.21
C GLU A 63 0.32 6.46 8.15
N VAL A 64 1.63 6.48 7.90
CA VAL A 64 2.38 7.75 7.81
C VAL A 64 1.87 8.62 6.66
N PHE A 65 1.50 8.04 5.52
CA PHE A 65 0.89 8.80 4.42
C PHE A 65 -0.55 9.20 4.72
N ARG A 66 -1.33 8.32 5.38
CA ARG A 66 -2.69 8.65 5.82
C ARG A 66 -2.70 9.84 6.78
N LEU A 67 -1.82 9.83 7.79
CA LEU A 67 -1.63 10.96 8.71
C LEU A 67 -1.27 12.25 7.96
N LEU A 68 -0.39 12.16 6.98
CA LEU A 68 0.10 13.32 6.23
C LEU A 68 -1.00 14.00 5.41
N VAL A 69 -1.98 13.24 4.89
CA VAL A 69 -2.96 13.77 3.92
C VAL A 69 -4.40 13.84 4.42
N GLN A 70 -4.78 13.10 5.48
CA GLN A 70 -6.16 13.05 5.95
C GLN A 70 -6.40 13.99 7.13
N PRO A 71 -7.27 15.02 6.99
CA PRO A 71 -7.62 15.89 8.08
C PRO A 71 -8.64 15.24 9.01
N LYS A 72 -8.62 15.60 10.29
CA LYS A 72 -9.70 15.32 11.24
C LYS A 72 -10.70 16.49 11.26
N SER A 73 -11.95 16.18 11.54
CA SER A 73 -13.04 17.18 11.56
C SER A 73 -13.24 17.79 12.96
N ASP A 74 -12.84 17.10 14.01
CA ASP A 74 -13.02 17.47 15.40
C ASP A 74 -11.73 17.23 16.20
N ALA A 75 -11.36 18.17 17.06
CA ALA A 75 -10.20 18.09 17.95
C ALA A 75 -10.33 16.99 19.02
N ALA A 76 -11.55 16.55 19.33
CA ALA A 76 -11.80 15.46 20.27
C ALA A 76 -11.64 14.05 19.64
N GLN A 77 -11.54 13.96 18.31
CA GLN A 77 -11.30 12.67 17.64
C GLN A 77 -9.91 12.15 17.97
N GLU A 78 -9.85 10.88 18.33
CA GLU A 78 -8.57 10.20 18.49
C GLU A 78 -7.86 9.98 17.14
N ILE A 79 -6.54 9.83 17.20
CA ILE A 79 -5.73 9.43 16.06
C ILE A 79 -5.87 7.90 15.93
N GLU A 80 -6.79 7.45 15.08
CA GLU A 80 -7.12 6.03 14.87
C GLU A 80 -5.89 5.16 14.54
N GLY A 81 -4.87 5.76 13.93
CA GLY A 81 -3.62 5.10 13.60
C GLY A 81 -2.64 4.96 14.76
N PHE A 82 -2.99 5.34 15.98
CA PHE A 82 -2.13 5.14 17.14
C PHE A 82 -2.32 3.73 17.70
N HIS A 83 -1.41 2.84 17.33
CA HIS A 83 -1.35 1.46 17.79
C HIS A 83 0.04 1.15 18.38
N PRO A 84 0.36 1.64 19.59
CA PRO A 84 1.68 1.47 20.17
C PRO A 84 1.98 0.00 20.49
N PHE A 85 3.27 -0.34 20.59
CA PHE A 85 3.69 -1.63 21.12
C PHE A 85 3.19 -1.81 22.58
N VAL A 86 2.64 -2.98 22.87
CA VAL A 86 1.88 -3.22 24.12
C VAL A 86 2.64 -2.87 25.39
N LEU A 87 3.95 -3.12 25.43
CA LEU A 87 4.78 -2.84 26.61
C LEU A 87 5.27 -1.39 26.70
N THR A 88 5.09 -0.60 25.65
CA THR A 88 5.46 0.83 25.59
C THR A 88 4.27 1.69 25.18
N LYS A 89 3.07 1.31 25.61
CA LYS A 89 1.78 1.96 25.25
C LYS A 89 1.69 3.44 25.60
N ASP A 90 2.47 3.88 26.59
CA ASP A 90 2.50 5.24 27.08
C ASP A 90 3.56 6.11 26.36
N GLU A 91 4.39 5.49 25.50
CA GLU A 91 5.34 6.21 24.64
C GLU A 91 4.67 6.64 23.32
N PRO A 92 5.13 7.74 22.70
CA PRO A 92 4.65 8.12 21.39
C PRO A 92 5.13 7.16 20.30
N THR A 93 4.29 7.00 19.28
CA THR A 93 4.73 6.46 17.99
C THR A 93 5.55 7.51 17.25
N GLN A 94 6.67 7.06 16.66
CA GLN A 94 7.53 7.92 15.84
C GLN A 94 7.65 7.32 14.45
N MET A 95 7.44 8.13 13.43
CA MET A 95 7.56 7.74 12.03
C MET A 95 8.36 8.76 11.24
N TYR A 96 9.18 8.26 10.33
CA TYR A 96 9.93 9.06 9.37
C TYR A 96 9.80 8.44 7.99
N VAL A 97 9.50 9.24 6.98
CA VAL A 97 9.51 8.80 5.59
C VAL A 97 10.23 9.81 4.69
N SER A 98 11.18 9.32 3.91
CA SER A 98 11.82 10.05 2.82
C SER A 98 11.29 9.52 1.49
N PHE A 99 10.77 10.41 0.65
CA PHE A 99 10.12 10.01 -0.59
C PHE A 99 10.31 11.04 -1.70
N TYR A 100 10.17 10.57 -2.93
CA TYR A 100 10.16 11.39 -4.14
C TYR A 100 8.74 11.47 -4.71
N VAL A 101 8.31 12.67 -5.02
CA VAL A 101 7.08 12.94 -5.76
C VAL A 101 7.30 14.13 -6.69
N GLY A 102 6.94 13.96 -7.98
CA GLY A 102 7.16 14.99 -9.01
C GLY A 102 8.63 15.41 -9.15
N GLY A 103 9.57 14.48 -8.98
CA GLY A 103 11.01 14.72 -9.08
C GLY A 103 11.63 15.44 -7.87
N ILE A 104 10.85 15.77 -6.84
CA ILE A 104 11.32 16.47 -5.63
C ILE A 104 11.33 15.47 -4.48
N ARG A 105 12.43 15.47 -3.72
CA ARG A 105 12.53 14.71 -2.47
C ARG A 105 11.86 15.48 -1.34
N TYR A 106 11.13 14.74 -0.50
CA TYR A 106 10.55 15.19 0.76
C TYR A 106 10.98 14.27 1.89
N ASP A 107 11.24 14.85 3.06
CA ASP A 107 11.52 14.12 4.30
C ASP A 107 10.48 14.55 5.34
N TYR A 108 9.61 13.64 5.72
CA TYR A 108 8.57 13.84 6.72
C TYR A 108 8.90 13.08 7.99
N ASN A 109 8.83 13.76 9.13
CA ASN A 109 9.02 13.18 10.44
C ASN A 109 7.85 13.58 11.35
N VAL A 110 7.30 12.61 12.08
CA VAL A 110 6.16 12.82 12.97
C VAL A 110 6.30 11.97 14.23
N ALA A 111 5.94 12.55 15.38
CA ALA A 111 5.72 11.82 16.62
C ALA A 111 4.33 12.16 17.15
N PHE A 112 3.56 11.14 17.53
CA PHE A 112 2.18 11.29 17.94
C PHE A 112 1.78 10.26 19.01
N ASN A 113 0.69 10.57 19.71
CA ASN A 113 -0.01 9.67 20.61
C ASN A 113 -1.48 9.53 20.15
N ASN A 114 -2.35 8.95 20.98
CA ASN A 114 -3.76 8.78 20.61
C ASN A 114 -4.54 10.08 20.41
N LYS A 115 -4.06 11.23 20.96
CA LYS A 115 -4.79 12.51 20.95
C LYS A 115 -4.10 13.58 20.13
N TYR A 116 -2.76 13.60 20.15
CA TYR A 116 -2.01 14.74 19.66
C TYR A 116 -0.85 14.32 18.77
N ILE A 117 -0.59 15.13 17.75
CA ILE A 117 0.70 15.16 17.06
C ILE A 117 1.62 16.01 17.93
N LEU A 118 2.65 15.39 18.52
CA LEU A 118 3.58 16.02 19.47
C LEU A 118 4.61 16.89 18.76
N ASN A 119 5.14 16.39 17.67
CA ASN A 119 5.98 17.15 16.75
C ASN A 119 5.80 16.63 15.32
N GLU A 120 6.02 17.52 14.38
CA GLU A 120 5.88 17.22 12.96
C GLU A 120 6.81 18.14 12.18
N THR A 121 7.57 17.58 11.23
CA THR A 121 8.47 18.37 10.39
C THR A 121 8.45 17.84 8.98
N LEU A 122 8.23 18.70 8.01
CA LEU A 122 8.34 18.40 6.60
C LEU A 122 9.46 19.24 5.98
N TRP A 123 10.45 18.55 5.41
CA TRP A 123 11.50 19.15 4.60
C TRP A 123 11.31 18.79 3.15
N TYR A 124 11.79 19.64 2.24
CA TYR A 124 11.83 19.35 0.81
C TYR A 124 13.16 19.81 0.21
N TYR A 125 13.49 19.30 -0.95
CA TYR A 125 14.78 19.49 -1.58
C TYR A 125 14.62 20.07 -2.99
N PRO A 126 14.19 21.34 -3.12
CA PRO A 126 14.20 22.01 -4.41
C PRO A 126 15.66 22.20 -4.83
N ASN A 127 15.99 21.87 -6.08
CA ASN A 127 17.36 22.02 -6.58
C ASN A 127 18.43 21.34 -5.70
N LYS A 128 18.13 20.19 -5.10
CA LYS A 128 19.00 19.40 -4.20
C LYS A 128 19.35 20.07 -2.86
N SER A 129 18.88 21.27 -2.57
CA SER A 129 19.13 21.98 -1.31
C SER A 129 18.02 21.71 -0.30
N LYS A 130 18.38 21.37 0.94
CA LYS A 130 17.43 21.14 2.02
C LYS A 130 16.75 22.46 2.43
N SER A 131 15.43 22.50 2.33
CA SER A 131 14.61 23.66 2.72
C SER A 131 13.46 23.20 3.62
N LEU A 132 13.14 23.98 4.63
CA LEU A 132 11.99 23.72 5.48
C LEU A 132 10.71 23.95 4.66
N PHE A 133 9.76 22.99 4.73
CA PHE A 133 8.40 23.19 4.28
C PHE A 133 7.57 23.73 5.44
N TYR A 134 7.47 22.95 6.53
CA TYR A 134 6.97 23.42 7.83
C TYR A 134 7.56 22.59 8.97
N GLU A 135 7.51 23.18 10.17
CA GLU A 135 7.80 22.53 11.44
C GLU A 135 6.69 22.88 12.42
N ARG A 136 6.26 21.88 13.20
CA ARG A 136 5.23 22.01 14.20
C ARG A 136 5.67 21.38 15.50
N SER A 137 5.37 22.07 16.62
CA SER A 137 5.57 21.57 17.97
C SER A 137 4.27 21.69 18.76
N PHE A 138 4.01 20.70 19.61
CA PHE A 138 2.88 20.72 20.55
C PHE A 138 3.19 21.69 21.69
N VAL A 139 2.26 22.57 22.01
CA VAL A 139 2.41 23.61 23.03
C VAL A 139 1.40 23.42 24.18
N GLY A 140 1.33 22.21 24.74
CA GLY A 140 0.45 21.91 25.87
C GLY A 140 -1.04 21.97 25.53
N ASP A 141 -1.90 22.26 26.53
CA ASP A 141 -3.37 22.24 26.40
C ASP A 141 -3.94 23.38 25.53
N ASN A 142 -3.12 24.23 24.96
CA ASN A 142 -3.55 25.20 23.98
C ASN A 142 -3.95 24.49 22.67
N LEU A 143 -5.16 24.76 22.20
CA LEU A 143 -5.71 24.17 20.96
C LEU A 143 -4.93 24.53 19.70
N GLN A 144 -4.04 25.53 19.76
CA GLN A 144 -3.23 25.99 18.62
C GLN A 144 -1.82 25.40 18.69
N ALA A 145 -1.40 24.79 17.58
CA ALA A 145 -0.03 24.33 17.40
C ALA A 145 0.89 25.51 17.03
N ASP A 146 2.13 25.50 17.54
CA ASP A 146 3.17 26.40 17.05
C ASP A 146 3.70 25.88 15.71
N ILE A 147 3.36 26.58 14.61
CA ILE A 147 3.73 26.19 13.26
C ILE A 147 4.64 27.24 12.64
N LYS A 148 5.85 26.82 12.26
CA LYS A 148 6.81 27.61 11.50
C LYS A 148 6.81 27.15 10.03
N PHE A 149 6.77 28.10 9.11
CA PHE A 149 6.82 27.84 7.67
C PHE A 149 8.18 28.21 7.09
N GLY A 150 8.62 27.44 6.10
CA GLY A 150 9.84 27.76 5.37
C GLY A 150 9.70 29.05 4.55
N SER A 151 10.70 29.92 4.62
CA SER A 151 10.72 31.21 3.89
C SER A 151 10.67 31.04 2.36
N SER A 152 11.17 29.90 1.86
CA SER A 152 11.15 29.56 0.43
C SER A 152 9.75 29.34 -0.14
N LEU A 153 8.75 29.04 0.68
CA LEU A 153 7.35 28.89 0.25
C LEU A 153 6.66 30.22 -0.09
N LYS A 154 7.22 31.34 0.38
CA LYS A 154 6.70 32.71 0.16
C LYS A 154 5.21 32.87 0.51
N LEU A 155 4.75 32.18 1.57
CA LEU A 155 3.38 32.27 2.06
C LEU A 155 3.10 33.65 2.64
N LEU A 156 1.95 34.23 2.30
CA LEU A 156 1.47 35.46 2.91
C LEU A 156 1.15 35.24 4.40
N VAL A 157 1.30 36.25 5.22
CA VAL A 157 1.04 36.18 6.70
C VAL A 157 -0.39 35.66 6.94
N ARG A 158 -1.40 36.25 6.27
CA ARG A 158 -2.80 35.83 6.38
C ARG A 158 -3.00 34.33 6.06
N THR A 159 -2.23 33.78 5.11
CA THR A 159 -2.28 32.38 4.74
C THR A 159 -1.67 31.50 5.82
N GLN A 160 -0.52 31.92 6.38
CA GLN A 160 0.09 31.24 7.52
C GLN A 160 -0.84 31.19 8.72
N ASP A 161 -1.52 32.31 9.04
CA ASP A 161 -2.48 32.39 10.13
C ASP A 161 -3.69 31.50 9.90
N SER A 162 -4.23 31.51 8.68
CA SER A 162 -5.33 30.60 8.31
C SER A 162 -4.95 29.13 8.43
N ILE A 163 -3.73 28.74 8.05
CA ILE A 163 -3.27 27.35 8.24
C ILE A 163 -3.18 27.02 9.73
N ARG A 164 -2.60 27.92 10.56
CA ARG A 164 -2.51 27.74 12.02
C ARG A 164 -3.89 27.55 12.66
N GLU A 165 -4.84 28.42 12.33
CA GLU A 165 -6.20 28.40 12.88
C GLU A 165 -6.98 27.12 12.51
N ASN A 166 -6.73 26.58 11.33
CA ASN A 166 -7.41 25.37 10.84
C ASN A 166 -6.69 24.05 11.15
N THR A 167 -5.45 24.10 11.70
CA THR A 167 -4.70 22.92 12.08
C THR A 167 -5.03 22.49 13.49
N LEU A 168 -5.84 21.43 13.64
CA LEU A 168 -6.11 20.81 14.93
C LEU A 168 -4.91 20.02 15.44
N ASN A 169 -4.86 19.73 16.74
CA ASN A 169 -3.76 19.00 17.35
C ASN A 169 -3.66 17.53 16.95
N ASN A 170 -4.68 16.97 16.32
CA ASN A 170 -4.81 15.54 15.97
C ASN A 170 -4.68 15.23 14.48
N HIS A 171 -4.25 16.18 13.64
CA HIS A 171 -3.97 15.93 12.23
C HIS A 171 -2.80 16.76 11.70
N SER A 172 -2.18 16.32 10.60
CA SER A 172 -1.02 16.94 9.97
C SER A 172 -1.32 18.35 9.43
N VAL A 173 -0.31 19.23 9.45
CA VAL A 173 -0.37 20.56 8.84
C VAL A 173 -0.67 20.48 7.34
N LEU A 174 -0.09 19.52 6.61
CA LEU A 174 -0.36 19.37 5.18
C LEU A 174 -1.83 19.03 4.88
N SER A 175 -2.46 18.24 5.74
CA SER A 175 -3.85 17.79 5.53
C SER A 175 -4.87 18.93 5.55
N VAL A 176 -4.55 20.07 6.16
CA VAL A 176 -5.40 21.27 6.28
C VAL A 176 -5.78 21.85 4.92
N CYS A 177 -4.94 21.69 3.90
CA CYS A 177 -5.20 22.24 2.58
C CYS A 177 -6.55 21.79 1.95
N ARG A 178 -7.14 20.71 2.45
CA ARG A 178 -8.49 20.27 2.04
C ARG A 178 -9.62 21.05 2.69
N LYS A 179 -9.35 21.75 3.79
CA LYS A 179 -10.36 22.50 4.59
C LYS A 179 -10.37 23.99 4.29
N THR A 180 -9.30 24.53 3.72
CA THR A 180 -9.16 25.98 3.53
C THR A 180 -9.74 26.44 2.20
N ALA A 181 -10.44 27.58 2.24
CA ALA A 181 -10.97 28.24 1.04
C ALA A 181 -9.93 29.06 0.25
N LEU A 182 -8.71 29.17 0.77
CA LEU A 182 -7.60 29.93 0.19
C LEU A 182 -6.95 29.12 -0.95
N LYS A 183 -7.41 29.28 -2.17
CA LYS A 183 -7.00 28.43 -3.29
C LYS A 183 -5.61 28.74 -3.85
N ASP A 184 -5.27 29.99 -4.05
CA ASP A 184 -4.06 30.37 -4.79
C ASP A 184 -2.82 30.54 -3.90
N ASP A 185 -3.00 31.04 -2.69
CA ASP A 185 -1.91 31.34 -1.76
C ASP A 185 -1.32 30.07 -1.11
N ILE A 186 -2.01 28.91 -1.14
CA ILE A 186 -1.57 27.63 -0.58
C ILE A 186 -1.15 26.62 -1.63
N ALA A 187 -0.91 27.04 -2.87
CA ALA A 187 -0.55 26.17 -3.99
C ALA A 187 0.58 25.15 -3.67
N PRO A 188 1.65 25.49 -2.93
CA PRO A 188 2.65 24.51 -2.55
C PRO A 188 2.08 23.32 -1.76
N PHE A 189 1.14 23.58 -0.83
CA PHE A 189 0.48 22.56 -0.01
C PHE A 189 -0.49 21.71 -0.83
N THR A 190 -1.38 22.34 -1.61
CA THR A 190 -2.37 21.64 -2.44
C THR A 190 -1.71 20.79 -3.51
N ASN A 191 -0.65 21.29 -4.14
CA ASN A 191 0.11 20.55 -5.14
C ASN A 191 0.79 19.32 -4.55
N LEU A 192 1.44 19.47 -3.39
CA LEU A 192 2.08 18.34 -2.73
C LEU A 192 1.05 17.30 -2.28
N HIS A 193 -0.04 17.76 -1.62
CA HIS A 193 -1.12 16.88 -1.17
C HIS A 193 -1.71 16.06 -2.32
N SER A 194 -2.09 16.72 -3.43
CA SER A 194 -2.68 16.04 -4.60
C SER A 194 -1.72 15.02 -5.20
N ARG A 195 -0.44 15.37 -5.34
CA ARG A 195 0.58 14.46 -5.86
C ARG A 195 0.82 13.26 -4.95
N ILE A 196 0.77 13.42 -3.62
CA ILE A 196 0.86 12.30 -2.68
C ILE A 196 -0.35 11.38 -2.89
N MET A 197 -1.57 11.93 -2.94
CA MET A 197 -2.79 11.14 -3.16
C MET A 197 -2.82 10.40 -4.50
N GLU A 198 -2.21 10.97 -5.53
CA GLU A 198 -2.08 10.33 -6.85
C GLU A 198 -1.02 9.23 -6.88
N THR A 199 0.02 9.35 -6.04
CA THR A 199 1.21 8.47 -6.10
C THR A 199 1.10 7.28 -5.16
N TYR A 200 0.59 7.46 -3.93
CA TYR A 200 0.59 6.43 -2.88
C TYR A 200 -0.78 5.79 -2.75
N HIS A 201 -0.80 4.47 -2.88
CA HIS A 201 -2.03 3.68 -2.87
C HIS A 201 -1.92 2.56 -1.85
N GLU A 202 -2.89 2.50 -0.97
CA GLU A 202 -3.20 1.33 -0.16
C GLU A 202 -4.12 0.41 -0.98
N VAL A 203 -3.79 -0.85 -1.08
CA VAL A 203 -4.71 -1.84 -1.63
C VAL A 203 -5.47 -2.46 -0.47
N ASP A 204 -6.74 -2.08 -0.37
CA ASP A 204 -7.64 -2.61 0.64
C ASP A 204 -7.75 -4.14 0.48
N GLY A 205 -7.43 -4.87 1.56
CA GLY A 205 -7.46 -6.34 1.56
C GLY A 205 -8.87 -6.94 1.49
N ASP A 206 -9.94 -6.11 1.51
CA ASP A 206 -11.33 -6.57 1.49
C ASP A 206 -11.73 -6.99 0.07
N ALA A 207 -11.60 -8.28 -0.13
CA ALA A 207 -11.41 -8.96 -1.41
C ALA A 207 -12.56 -8.84 -2.43
N ASP A 208 -13.80 -8.69 -2.02
CA ASP A 208 -14.94 -8.86 -2.93
C ASP A 208 -15.67 -7.56 -3.28
N LYS A 209 -15.42 -6.50 -2.50
CA LYS A 209 -16.06 -5.22 -2.76
C LYS A 209 -15.32 -4.44 -3.84
N GLY A 210 -16.02 -4.13 -4.90
CA GLY A 210 -15.52 -3.24 -5.96
C GLY A 210 -14.91 -3.91 -7.19
N LEU A 211 -14.66 -5.24 -7.20
CA LEU A 211 -14.03 -5.89 -8.36
C LEU A 211 -14.89 -5.76 -9.66
N VAL A 212 -16.22 -5.87 -9.52
CA VAL A 212 -17.15 -5.65 -10.63
C VAL A 212 -17.01 -4.23 -11.18
N GLU A 213 -16.94 -3.23 -10.31
CA GLU A 213 -16.80 -1.81 -10.68
C GLU A 213 -15.44 -1.52 -11.32
N ILE A 214 -14.37 -2.10 -10.80
CA ILE A 214 -13.02 -2.03 -11.40
C ILE A 214 -13.05 -2.59 -12.82
N LEU A 215 -13.60 -3.79 -13.00
CA LEU A 215 -13.67 -4.44 -14.31
C LEU A 215 -14.58 -3.69 -15.29
N LYS A 216 -15.71 -3.14 -14.85
CA LYS A 216 -16.59 -2.30 -15.67
C LYS A 216 -15.89 -1.02 -16.12
N ALA A 217 -15.22 -0.33 -15.18
CA ALA A 217 -14.46 0.88 -15.50
C ALA A 217 -13.31 0.57 -16.48
N ALA A 218 -12.60 -0.54 -16.26
CA ALA A 218 -11.55 -1.00 -17.16
C ALA A 218 -12.10 -1.37 -18.54
N TYR A 219 -13.28 -1.98 -18.62
CA TYR A 219 -13.94 -2.31 -19.89
C TYR A 219 -14.31 -1.08 -20.72
N GLY A 220 -14.74 -0.01 -20.05
CA GLY A 220 -15.06 1.28 -20.67
C GLY A 220 -13.84 2.02 -21.24
N ASN A 221 -12.63 1.67 -20.82
CA ASN A 221 -11.39 2.26 -21.34
C ASN A 221 -10.69 1.28 -22.30
N PRO A 222 -10.62 1.58 -23.62
CA PRO A 222 -10.08 0.63 -24.61
C PRO A 222 -8.63 0.18 -24.33
N ARG A 223 -7.77 1.08 -23.83
CA ARG A 223 -6.37 0.76 -23.50
C ARG A 223 -6.30 -0.19 -22.29
N LYS A 224 -7.08 0.10 -21.25
CA LYS A 224 -7.13 -0.69 -20.03
C LYS A 224 -7.77 -2.05 -20.28
N ARG A 225 -8.88 -2.11 -21.04
CA ARG A 225 -9.52 -3.37 -21.47
C ARG A 225 -8.55 -4.27 -22.23
N ARG A 226 -7.78 -3.71 -23.19
CA ARG A 226 -6.77 -4.49 -23.92
C ARG A 226 -5.70 -5.04 -22.97
N PHE A 227 -5.23 -4.24 -22.02
CA PHE A 227 -4.26 -4.68 -21.02
C PHE A 227 -4.80 -5.87 -20.20
N TYR A 228 -6.02 -5.75 -19.64
CA TYR A 228 -6.63 -6.83 -18.87
C TYR A 228 -6.79 -8.11 -19.68
N ASN A 229 -7.35 -8.03 -20.88
CA ASN A 229 -7.51 -9.21 -21.75
C ASN A 229 -6.15 -9.85 -22.07
N THR A 230 -5.13 -9.03 -22.37
CA THR A 230 -3.77 -9.55 -22.63
C THR A 230 -3.19 -10.28 -21.41
N MET A 231 -3.35 -9.70 -20.22
CA MET A 231 -2.84 -10.31 -18.98
C MET A 231 -3.58 -11.60 -18.63
N LEU A 232 -4.91 -11.66 -18.83
CA LEU A 232 -5.71 -12.86 -18.61
C LEU A 232 -5.35 -13.98 -19.58
N GLN A 233 -5.15 -13.65 -20.86
CA GLN A 233 -4.73 -14.63 -21.89
C GLN A 233 -3.34 -15.21 -21.58
N LYS A 234 -2.42 -14.37 -21.11
CA LYS A 234 -1.04 -14.79 -20.81
C LYS A 234 -0.88 -15.50 -19.46
N ALA A 235 -1.88 -15.46 -18.61
CA ALA A 235 -1.85 -16.05 -17.27
C ALA A 235 -2.21 -17.55 -17.25
N ASP A 236 -2.36 -18.18 -18.40
CA ASP A 236 -2.79 -19.60 -18.53
C ASP A 236 -4.09 -19.94 -17.78
N LEU A 237 -5.01 -18.97 -17.73
CA LEU A 237 -6.31 -19.11 -17.08
C LEU A 237 -7.40 -19.59 -18.05
N ASN A 238 -7.05 -19.87 -19.30
CA ASN A 238 -7.96 -20.18 -20.41
C ASN A 238 -9.05 -19.10 -20.63
N ILE A 239 -8.79 -17.86 -20.21
CA ILE A 239 -9.70 -16.72 -20.36
C ILE A 239 -9.28 -15.91 -21.58
N MET A 240 -10.16 -15.77 -22.58
CA MET A 240 -9.92 -14.99 -23.78
C MET A 240 -10.20 -13.49 -23.57
N GLU A 241 -11.30 -13.19 -22.91
CA GLU A 241 -11.72 -11.84 -22.57
C GLU A 241 -12.73 -11.84 -21.43
N TYR A 242 -13.02 -10.66 -20.89
CA TYR A 242 -14.13 -10.48 -19.96
C TYR A 242 -15.15 -9.49 -20.53
N ARG A 243 -16.40 -9.63 -20.11
CA ARG A 243 -17.52 -8.77 -20.56
C ARG A 243 -18.41 -8.40 -19.37
N PRO A 244 -18.79 -7.12 -19.22
CA PRO A 244 -19.88 -6.74 -18.33
C PRO A 244 -21.17 -7.43 -18.77
N VAL A 245 -21.91 -7.96 -17.83
CA VAL A 245 -23.21 -8.60 -18.03
C VAL A 245 -24.23 -8.06 -17.06
N ILE A 246 -25.49 -8.11 -17.43
CA ILE A 246 -26.62 -7.83 -16.56
C ILE A 246 -27.22 -9.16 -16.17
N GLU A 247 -27.24 -9.46 -14.88
CA GLU A 247 -27.87 -10.66 -14.34
C GLU A 247 -29.19 -10.28 -13.66
N ASP A 248 -30.25 -11.00 -13.98
CA ASP A 248 -31.50 -10.88 -13.23
C ASP A 248 -31.33 -11.52 -11.84
N ARG A 249 -31.62 -10.77 -10.78
CA ARG A 249 -31.64 -11.33 -9.45
C ARG A 249 -32.97 -12.03 -9.20
N ILE A 250 -32.89 -13.28 -8.76
CA ILE A 250 -34.08 -13.99 -8.27
C ILE A 250 -34.47 -13.38 -6.93
N VAL A 251 -35.62 -12.74 -6.89
CA VAL A 251 -36.21 -12.25 -5.64
C VAL A 251 -36.83 -13.45 -4.91
N PRO A 252 -36.40 -13.77 -3.66
CA PRO A 252 -37.04 -14.83 -2.88
C PRO A 252 -38.55 -14.58 -2.71
N ASP A 253 -39.36 -15.65 -2.69
CA ASP A 253 -40.83 -15.54 -2.66
C ASP A 253 -41.33 -14.73 -1.47
N GLU A 254 -40.67 -14.81 -0.33
CA GLU A 254 -41.02 -14.02 0.85
C GLU A 254 -40.89 -12.49 0.60
N TYR A 255 -39.82 -12.06 -0.05
CA TYR A 255 -39.62 -10.64 -0.44
C TYR A 255 -40.59 -10.24 -1.57
N ARG A 256 -40.84 -11.15 -2.52
CA ARG A 256 -41.83 -10.91 -3.59
C ARG A 256 -43.20 -10.60 -3.04
N ASN A 257 -43.67 -11.43 -2.10
CA ASN A 257 -44.98 -11.22 -1.44
C ASN A 257 -45.02 -9.89 -0.68
N ARG A 258 -43.94 -9.50 -0.03
CA ARG A 258 -43.83 -8.23 0.68
C ARG A 258 -43.89 -7.03 -0.26
N ILE A 259 -43.15 -7.06 -1.37
CA ILE A 259 -43.17 -6.02 -2.41
C ILE A 259 -44.58 -5.87 -3.02
N MET A 260 -45.28 -6.98 -3.23
CA MET A 260 -46.67 -6.95 -3.78
C MET A 260 -47.66 -6.30 -2.85
N MET A 261 -47.44 -6.36 -1.51
CA MET A 261 -48.29 -5.74 -0.47
C MET A 261 -47.96 -4.25 -0.22
N GLU A 262 -46.81 -3.77 -0.71
CA GLU A 262 -46.43 -2.35 -0.56
C GLU A 262 -47.31 -1.44 -1.42
N ASN A 263 -47.65 -0.29 -0.87
CA ASN A 263 -48.46 0.72 -1.57
C ASN A 263 -47.62 1.66 -2.43
N ILE A 264 -46.97 1.08 -3.47
CA ILE A 264 -46.16 1.78 -4.44
C ILE A 264 -46.71 1.53 -5.85
N SER A 265 -46.29 2.33 -6.82
CA SER A 265 -46.72 2.17 -8.22
C SER A 265 -46.33 0.80 -8.81
N ASP A 266 -47.12 0.32 -9.77
CA ASP A 266 -46.86 -0.96 -10.44
C ASP A 266 -45.48 -0.98 -11.13
N ASP A 267 -45.03 0.13 -11.73
CA ASP A 267 -43.70 0.27 -12.30
C ASP A 267 -42.61 0.10 -11.21
N ALA A 268 -42.81 0.66 -10.03
CA ALA A 268 -41.89 0.49 -8.93
C ALA A 268 -41.88 -0.94 -8.40
N LYS A 269 -43.06 -1.61 -8.34
CA LYS A 269 -43.13 -3.04 -8.00
C LYS A 269 -42.39 -3.90 -9.01
N GLU A 270 -42.58 -3.66 -10.31
CA GLU A 270 -41.89 -4.43 -11.37
C GLU A 270 -40.37 -4.22 -11.29
N ALA A 271 -39.90 -3.00 -11.07
CA ALA A 271 -38.47 -2.71 -10.89
C ALA A 271 -37.86 -3.45 -9.67
N LEU A 272 -38.59 -3.52 -8.55
CA LEU A 272 -38.16 -4.25 -7.36
C LEU A 272 -38.25 -5.77 -7.51
N LEU A 273 -39.20 -6.28 -8.32
CA LEU A 273 -39.40 -7.70 -8.58
C LEU A 273 -38.40 -8.27 -9.63
N ARG A 274 -37.83 -7.41 -10.43
CA ARG A 274 -36.76 -7.76 -11.40
C ARG A 274 -35.51 -6.93 -11.15
N PRO A 275 -34.91 -7.01 -9.95
CA PRO A 275 -33.69 -6.27 -9.71
C PRO A 275 -32.60 -6.83 -10.62
N THR A 276 -32.09 -5.98 -11.50
CA THR A 276 -30.91 -6.29 -12.28
C THR A 276 -29.66 -6.02 -11.46
N SER A 277 -28.70 -6.93 -11.46
CA SER A 277 -27.38 -6.69 -10.91
C SER A 277 -26.36 -6.65 -12.04
N HIS A 278 -25.49 -5.66 -11.99
CA HIS A 278 -24.34 -5.65 -12.86
C HIS A 278 -23.32 -6.69 -12.37
N SER A 279 -22.85 -7.51 -13.27
CA SER A 279 -21.84 -8.54 -13.02
C SER A 279 -20.82 -8.52 -14.16
N VAL A 280 -19.87 -9.45 -14.13
CA VAL A 280 -18.88 -9.68 -15.16
C VAL A 280 -18.82 -11.18 -15.46
N ALA A 281 -18.75 -11.53 -16.73
CA ALA A 281 -18.50 -12.89 -17.19
C ALA A 281 -17.19 -12.96 -17.99
N PHE A 282 -16.52 -14.09 -17.88
CA PHE A 282 -15.26 -14.38 -18.55
C PHE A 282 -15.52 -15.38 -19.68
N VAL A 283 -15.05 -15.06 -20.88
CA VAL A 283 -15.15 -15.91 -22.05
C VAL A 283 -13.97 -16.86 -22.07
N ASN A 284 -14.27 -18.15 -22.06
CA ASN A 284 -13.30 -19.22 -22.13
C ASN A 284 -13.43 -19.92 -23.47
N HIS A 285 -12.32 -20.45 -24.01
CA HIS A 285 -12.28 -21.19 -25.25
C HIS A 285 -12.16 -22.68 -24.98
N SER A 286 -12.91 -23.49 -25.77
CA SER A 286 -12.72 -24.92 -25.81
C SER A 286 -12.82 -25.44 -27.25
N THR A 287 -12.45 -26.68 -27.48
CA THR A 287 -12.59 -27.35 -28.79
C THR A 287 -14.05 -27.45 -29.26
N ASP A 288 -15.00 -27.45 -28.32
CA ASP A 288 -16.43 -27.55 -28.58
C ASP A 288 -17.11 -26.17 -28.74
N GLY A 289 -16.37 -25.10 -28.59
CA GLY A 289 -16.83 -23.72 -28.71
C GLY A 289 -16.55 -22.87 -27.49
N ASP A 290 -16.85 -21.56 -27.59
CA ASP A 290 -16.66 -20.59 -26.51
C ASP A 290 -17.81 -20.67 -25.51
N PHE A 291 -17.49 -20.53 -24.23
CA PHE A 291 -18.47 -20.49 -23.15
C PHE A 291 -18.10 -19.39 -22.13
N THR A 292 -19.05 -18.98 -21.32
CA THR A 292 -18.86 -17.93 -20.33
C THR A 292 -18.98 -18.45 -18.91
N ILE A 293 -18.05 -18.00 -18.05
CA ILE A 293 -18.07 -18.28 -16.61
C ILE A 293 -18.30 -16.95 -15.87
N PRO A 294 -19.36 -16.82 -15.06
CA PRO A 294 -19.57 -15.64 -14.22
C PRO A 294 -18.43 -15.42 -13.21
N LEU A 295 -18.16 -14.16 -12.85
CA LEU A 295 -17.14 -13.78 -11.86
C LEU A 295 -17.25 -14.57 -10.55
N LYS A 296 -18.49 -14.77 -10.03
CA LYS A 296 -18.76 -15.51 -8.80
C LYS A 296 -18.35 -16.99 -8.80
N TRP A 297 -18.08 -17.56 -9.98
CA TRP A 297 -17.63 -18.94 -10.15
C TRP A 297 -16.14 -19.06 -10.47
N GLN A 298 -15.44 -17.93 -10.51
CA GLN A 298 -14.00 -17.95 -10.68
C GLN A 298 -13.30 -18.45 -9.41
N SER A 299 -12.11 -19.01 -9.58
CA SER A 299 -11.27 -19.42 -8.45
C SER A 299 -10.80 -18.20 -7.65
N LYS A 300 -10.48 -18.41 -6.36
CA LYS A 300 -9.89 -17.33 -5.52
C LYS A 300 -8.62 -16.77 -6.15
N GLY A 301 -7.74 -17.62 -6.66
CA GLY A 301 -6.52 -17.20 -7.33
C GLY A 301 -6.79 -16.35 -8.57
N THR A 302 -7.77 -16.73 -9.39
CA THR A 302 -8.19 -15.93 -10.56
C THR A 302 -8.70 -14.55 -10.12
N MET A 303 -9.56 -14.50 -9.09
CA MET A 303 -10.08 -13.24 -8.57
C MET A 303 -8.98 -12.36 -7.99
N LYS A 304 -8.05 -12.95 -7.23
CA LYS A 304 -6.88 -12.22 -6.69
C LYS A 304 -6.00 -11.68 -7.82
N TYR A 305 -5.69 -12.50 -8.82
CA TYR A 305 -4.90 -12.06 -9.97
C TYR A 305 -5.54 -10.87 -10.68
N ILE A 306 -6.84 -10.95 -10.99
CA ILE A 306 -7.57 -9.84 -11.62
C ILE A 306 -7.50 -8.54 -10.79
N ARG A 307 -7.61 -8.65 -9.47
CA ARG A 307 -7.54 -7.49 -8.58
C ARG A 307 -6.20 -6.78 -8.64
N ILE A 308 -5.09 -7.53 -8.60
CA ILE A 308 -3.77 -6.93 -8.65
C ILE A 308 -3.40 -6.36 -10.03
N LEU A 309 -4.15 -6.70 -11.09
CA LEU A 309 -3.97 -6.10 -12.42
C LEU A 309 -4.26 -4.60 -12.44
N GLU A 310 -5.15 -4.10 -11.55
CA GLU A 310 -5.40 -2.67 -11.41
C GLU A 310 -4.12 -1.92 -10.98
N ALA A 311 -3.48 -2.42 -9.93
CA ALA A 311 -2.22 -1.86 -9.46
C ALA A 311 -1.12 -1.96 -10.54
N LEU A 312 -1.02 -3.12 -11.20
CA LEU A 312 -0.04 -3.33 -12.26
C LEU A 312 -0.22 -2.34 -13.42
N TYR A 313 -1.46 -2.17 -13.90
CA TYR A 313 -1.76 -1.21 -14.96
C TYR A 313 -1.34 0.20 -14.58
N ASN A 314 -1.73 0.65 -13.39
CA ASN A 314 -1.40 1.98 -12.90
C ASN A 314 0.13 2.15 -12.80
N MET A 315 0.84 1.18 -12.25
CA MET A 315 2.31 1.20 -12.13
C MET A 315 3.05 1.22 -13.49
N ILE A 316 2.45 0.67 -14.54
CA ILE A 316 3.03 0.69 -15.89
C ILE A 316 2.78 2.03 -16.59
N VAL A 317 1.64 2.66 -16.38
CA VAL A 317 1.26 3.88 -17.11
C VAL A 317 1.60 5.17 -16.38
N GLY A 318 1.96 5.10 -15.10
CA GLY A 318 2.24 6.25 -14.24
C GLY A 318 3.36 5.99 -13.24
N SER A 319 3.53 6.93 -12.30
CA SER A 319 4.52 6.86 -11.22
C SER A 319 3.78 6.63 -9.90
N HIS A 320 3.58 5.37 -9.53
CA HIS A 320 2.78 4.96 -8.38
C HIS A 320 3.57 4.10 -7.39
N VAL A 321 3.18 4.14 -6.13
CA VAL A 321 3.69 3.28 -5.07
C VAL A 321 2.54 2.45 -4.52
N TYR A 322 2.70 1.12 -4.54
CA TYR A 322 1.74 0.17 -4.00
C TYR A 322 2.38 -0.68 -2.90
N CYS A 323 1.63 -0.88 -1.83
CA CYS A 323 1.95 -1.83 -0.76
C CYS A 323 0.95 -2.98 -0.83
N LEU A 324 1.41 -4.20 -1.15
CA LEU A 324 0.56 -5.38 -1.28
C LEU A 324 0.95 -6.43 -0.25
N ASP A 325 0.05 -6.71 0.68
CA ASP A 325 0.27 -7.75 1.68
C ASP A 325 -0.03 -9.14 1.09
N GLU A 326 0.81 -10.12 1.42
CA GLU A 326 0.68 -11.52 1.00
C GLU A 326 0.40 -11.72 -0.50
N LEU A 327 1.20 -11.02 -1.35
CA LEU A 327 0.97 -11.02 -2.79
C LEU A 327 0.94 -12.42 -3.42
N GLY A 328 1.71 -13.38 -2.89
CA GLY A 328 1.79 -14.76 -3.37
C GLY A 328 0.67 -15.69 -2.88
N GLU A 329 -0.17 -15.26 -1.93
CA GLU A 329 -1.26 -16.09 -1.43
C GLU A 329 -2.28 -16.38 -2.54
N ASP A 330 -2.75 -17.61 -2.61
CA ASP A 330 -3.68 -18.12 -3.63
C ASP A 330 -3.19 -18.05 -5.10
N LEU A 331 -1.96 -17.57 -5.35
CA LEU A 331 -1.37 -17.55 -6.70
C LEU A 331 -0.35 -18.66 -6.89
N HIS A 332 -0.37 -19.29 -8.07
CA HIS A 332 0.73 -20.17 -8.46
C HIS A 332 2.03 -19.36 -8.54
N TYR A 333 3.13 -19.95 -8.12
CA TYR A 333 4.45 -19.30 -8.13
C TYR A 333 4.81 -18.68 -9.50
N ASP A 334 4.62 -19.42 -10.59
CA ASP A 334 4.96 -18.93 -11.93
C ASP A 334 4.13 -17.70 -12.34
N LEU A 335 2.86 -17.65 -11.89
CA LEU A 335 1.99 -16.51 -12.15
C LEU A 335 2.43 -15.28 -11.33
N LEU A 336 2.81 -15.47 -10.07
CA LEU A 336 3.39 -14.43 -9.24
C LEU A 336 4.69 -13.91 -9.85
N TYR A 337 5.58 -14.81 -10.26
CA TYR A 337 6.86 -14.43 -10.87
C TYR A 337 6.65 -13.71 -12.21
N TYR A 338 5.70 -14.17 -13.02
CA TYR A 338 5.30 -13.49 -14.25
C TYR A 338 4.79 -12.06 -13.99
N TYR A 339 3.90 -11.89 -13.00
CA TYR A 339 3.39 -10.58 -12.59
C TYR A 339 4.53 -9.63 -12.20
N LEU A 340 5.47 -10.08 -11.36
CA LEU A 340 6.61 -9.29 -10.93
C LEU A 340 7.52 -8.90 -12.12
N ASN A 341 7.77 -9.82 -13.05
CA ASN A 341 8.56 -9.51 -14.25
C ASN A 341 7.84 -8.49 -15.14
N VAL A 342 6.52 -8.63 -15.35
CA VAL A 342 5.76 -7.61 -16.10
C VAL A 342 5.88 -6.24 -15.45
N PHE A 343 5.79 -6.15 -14.12
CA PHE A 343 6.03 -4.92 -13.40
C PHE A 343 7.46 -4.38 -13.62
N ILE A 344 8.47 -5.19 -13.37
CA ILE A 344 9.88 -4.77 -13.40
C ILE A 344 10.28 -4.25 -14.78
N TYR A 345 9.91 -4.95 -15.84
CA TYR A 345 10.34 -4.62 -17.20
C TYR A 345 9.47 -3.58 -17.91
N ASN A 346 8.26 -3.28 -17.40
CA ASN A 346 7.35 -2.33 -18.08
C ASN A 346 7.07 -1.07 -17.26
N SER A 347 7.43 -1.01 -15.97
CA SER A 347 7.29 0.22 -15.18
C SER A 347 8.56 1.06 -15.19
N ALA A 348 8.43 2.38 -15.29
CA ALA A 348 9.56 3.31 -15.26
C ALA A 348 9.88 3.77 -13.82
N GLU A 349 8.96 4.50 -13.18
CA GLU A 349 9.20 5.19 -11.90
C GLU A 349 8.22 4.76 -10.80
N SER A 350 7.66 3.56 -10.92
CA SER A 350 6.77 3.01 -9.90
C SER A 350 7.53 2.14 -8.90
N GLN A 351 6.92 1.95 -7.72
CA GLN A 351 7.50 1.12 -6.67
C GLN A 351 6.44 0.17 -6.11
N LEU A 352 6.81 -1.09 -5.95
CA LEU A 352 5.99 -2.13 -5.38
C LEU A 352 6.67 -2.68 -4.12
N ILE A 353 5.96 -2.63 -2.99
CA ILE A 353 6.44 -3.15 -1.71
C ILE A 353 5.48 -4.27 -1.32
N ILE A 354 6.02 -5.47 -1.12
CA ILE A 354 5.20 -6.65 -0.87
C ILE A 354 5.67 -7.41 0.37
N THR A 355 4.75 -8.10 0.99
CA THR A 355 5.10 -9.22 1.86
C THR A 355 4.89 -10.52 1.11
N SER A 356 5.73 -11.52 1.38
CA SER A 356 5.60 -12.84 0.77
C SER A 356 6.08 -13.93 1.71
N GLN A 357 5.48 -15.10 1.58
CA GLN A 357 5.94 -16.36 2.17
C GLN A 357 6.54 -17.28 1.08
N GLU A 358 6.44 -16.89 -0.19
CA GLU A 358 6.93 -17.66 -1.33
C GLU A 358 8.46 -17.55 -1.46
N THR A 359 9.13 -18.52 -0.88
CA THR A 359 10.60 -18.51 -0.79
C THR A 359 11.30 -18.81 -2.11
N SER A 360 10.61 -19.39 -3.10
CA SER A 360 11.18 -19.69 -4.41
C SER A 360 11.59 -18.42 -5.18
N LEU A 361 10.99 -17.26 -4.86
CA LEU A 361 11.42 -15.98 -5.41
C LEU A 361 12.89 -15.65 -5.05
N LEU A 362 13.37 -16.10 -3.88
CA LEU A 362 14.76 -15.89 -3.44
C LEU A 362 15.79 -16.67 -4.28
N SER A 363 15.33 -17.65 -5.07
CA SER A 363 16.19 -18.42 -5.98
C SER A 363 16.41 -17.72 -7.32
N GLN A 364 15.64 -16.69 -7.62
CA GLN A 364 15.74 -15.96 -8.89
C GLN A 364 17.00 -15.08 -8.91
N ASP A 365 17.77 -15.14 -9.98
CA ASP A 365 19.03 -14.39 -10.12
C ASP A 365 18.81 -12.90 -9.91
N LEU A 366 17.75 -12.33 -10.50
CA LEU A 366 17.43 -10.92 -10.37
C LEU A 366 17.25 -10.48 -8.89
N ILE A 367 16.64 -11.32 -8.05
CA ILE A 367 16.46 -11.06 -6.61
C ILE A 367 17.76 -11.33 -5.86
N ASN A 368 18.44 -12.45 -6.16
CA ASN A 368 19.69 -12.82 -5.51
C ASN A 368 20.82 -11.79 -5.76
N ASP A 369 20.86 -11.16 -6.92
CA ASP A 369 21.82 -10.11 -7.26
C ASP A 369 21.45 -8.76 -6.63
N ASN A 370 20.19 -8.56 -6.28
CA ASN A 370 19.64 -7.34 -5.69
C ASN A 370 19.20 -7.53 -4.23
N ARG A 371 20.03 -8.11 -3.40
CA ARG A 371 19.72 -8.47 -1.99
C ARG A 371 19.21 -7.29 -1.15
N GLY A 372 19.62 -6.07 -1.50
CA GLY A 372 19.12 -4.87 -0.83
C GLY A 372 17.63 -4.56 -1.09
N ALA A 373 16.97 -5.29 -2.00
CA ALA A 373 15.54 -5.23 -2.25
C ALA A 373 14.72 -6.16 -1.34
N VAL A 374 15.40 -6.96 -0.49
CA VAL A 374 14.78 -7.99 0.36
C VAL A 374 15.04 -7.71 1.82
N TRP A 375 14.03 -7.90 2.66
CA TRP A 375 14.13 -7.86 4.13
C TRP A 375 13.67 -9.18 4.72
N PHE A 376 14.37 -9.61 5.77
CA PHE A 376 14.02 -10.76 6.60
C PHE A 376 13.47 -10.24 7.91
N VAL A 377 12.25 -10.69 8.25
CA VAL A 377 11.48 -10.21 9.39
C VAL A 377 11.31 -11.34 10.40
N GLU A 378 11.81 -11.13 11.61
CA GLU A 378 11.70 -12.10 12.69
C GLU A 378 11.18 -11.47 13.97
N LYS A 379 10.63 -12.28 14.86
CA LYS A 379 10.28 -11.87 16.21
C LYS A 379 11.43 -12.18 17.15
N ASN A 380 11.94 -11.15 17.81
CA ASN A 380 12.89 -11.30 18.88
C ASN A 380 12.26 -12.11 20.02
N LYS A 381 12.89 -13.21 20.43
CA LYS A 381 12.34 -14.15 21.42
C LYS A 381 12.26 -13.56 22.84
N GLU A 382 13.13 -12.60 23.16
CA GLU A 382 13.19 -11.99 24.49
C GLU A 382 12.20 -10.83 24.62
N THR A 383 12.12 -9.99 23.58
CA THR A 383 11.31 -8.78 23.61
C THR A 383 9.95 -8.93 22.98
N ALA A 384 9.72 -10.02 22.24
CA ALA A 384 8.54 -10.27 21.39
C ALA A 384 8.28 -9.17 20.35
N SER A 385 9.26 -8.31 20.08
CA SER A 385 9.18 -7.27 19.05
C SER A 385 9.67 -7.78 17.71
N SER A 386 9.18 -7.13 16.62
CA SER A 386 9.61 -7.44 15.26
C SER A 386 10.91 -6.72 14.91
N GLU A 387 11.82 -7.44 14.27
CA GLU A 387 13.10 -6.93 13.77
C GLU A 387 13.19 -7.17 12.25
N TYR A 388 13.73 -6.17 11.52
CA TYR A 388 13.78 -6.16 10.06
C TYR A 388 15.22 -6.02 9.58
N SER A 389 15.76 -7.10 9.03
CA SER A 389 17.13 -7.15 8.53
C SER A 389 17.16 -7.13 7.02
N ARG A 390 17.87 -6.16 6.44
CA ARG A 390 18.03 -6.07 4.98
C ARG A 390 18.94 -7.16 4.45
N GLY A 391 18.61 -7.77 3.33
CA GLY A 391 19.31 -8.95 2.80
C GLY A 391 20.79 -8.74 2.46
N ASP A 392 21.22 -7.51 2.17
CA ASP A 392 22.64 -7.19 1.93
C ASP A 392 23.42 -6.87 3.21
N SER A 393 22.77 -6.77 4.39
CA SER A 393 23.43 -6.55 5.69
C SER A 393 24.08 -7.81 6.27
N PHE A 394 23.71 -9.00 5.80
CA PHE A 394 24.23 -10.28 6.32
C PHE A 394 25.66 -10.62 5.87
N GLY A 395 26.30 -9.79 5.05
CA GLY A 395 27.65 -10.01 4.59
C GLY A 395 27.86 -11.31 3.77
N LEU A 396 26.81 -11.82 3.15
CA LEU A 396 26.91 -13.03 2.33
C LEU A 396 27.82 -12.80 1.12
N HIS A 397 28.75 -13.75 0.88
CA HIS A 397 29.53 -13.73 -0.35
C HIS A 397 28.59 -13.75 -1.57
N LYS A 398 28.94 -13.02 -2.64
CA LYS A 398 28.12 -12.87 -3.85
C LYS A 398 27.68 -14.21 -4.49
N ASN A 399 28.49 -15.24 -4.40
CA ASN A 399 28.21 -16.57 -4.98
C ASN A 399 27.32 -17.46 -4.10
N LEU A 400 26.94 -17.01 -2.88
CA LEU A 400 26.01 -17.75 -2.03
C LEU A 400 24.57 -17.43 -2.42
N SER A 401 23.76 -18.47 -2.60
CA SER A 401 22.35 -18.34 -2.87
C SER A 401 21.61 -17.76 -1.66
N LEU A 402 20.80 -16.73 -1.87
CA LEU A 402 19.93 -16.14 -0.85
C LEU A 402 18.92 -17.19 -0.37
N TYR A 403 18.33 -17.94 -1.29
CA TYR A 403 17.39 -19.04 -1.01
C TYR A 403 18.03 -20.12 -0.08
N ASN A 404 19.21 -20.64 -0.46
CA ASN A 404 19.87 -21.66 0.36
C ASN A 404 20.27 -21.12 1.73
N SER A 405 20.76 -19.87 1.80
CA SER A 405 21.11 -19.22 3.06
C SER A 405 19.92 -19.04 3.97
N TYR A 406 18.74 -18.70 3.41
CA TYR A 406 17.48 -18.64 4.15
C TYR A 406 17.07 -20.01 4.67
N ARG A 407 17.05 -21.03 3.79
CA ARG A 407 16.63 -22.40 4.11
C ARG A 407 17.42 -23.04 5.26
N ILE A 408 18.68 -22.70 5.42
CA ILE A 408 19.53 -23.20 6.55
C ILE A 408 19.48 -22.28 7.78
N GLY A 409 18.60 -21.29 7.81
CA GLY A 409 18.41 -20.38 8.94
C GLY A 409 19.48 -19.29 9.12
N ARG A 410 20.39 -19.13 8.16
CA ARG A 410 21.47 -18.12 8.26
C ARG A 410 20.99 -16.67 8.21
N LEU A 411 19.79 -16.45 7.68
CA LEU A 411 19.18 -15.13 7.52
C LEU A 411 18.09 -14.87 8.57
N GLY A 412 17.90 -15.75 9.54
CA GLY A 412 16.77 -15.69 10.47
C GLY A 412 15.43 -15.91 9.77
N ALA A 413 14.39 -15.40 10.36
CA ALA A 413 13.02 -15.32 9.80
C ALA A 413 12.36 -16.67 9.46
N LEU A 414 12.96 -17.80 9.82
CA LEU A 414 12.34 -19.13 9.74
C LEU A 414 11.40 -19.39 10.91
N PRO A 415 10.32 -20.18 10.71
CA PRO A 415 9.49 -20.63 11.82
C PRO A 415 10.28 -21.56 12.74
N ASP A 416 10.23 -21.28 14.04
CA ASP A 416 10.77 -22.17 15.08
C ASP A 416 9.67 -23.15 15.52
N LEU A 417 9.66 -24.32 14.88
CA LEU A 417 8.63 -25.34 15.13
C LEU A 417 9.05 -26.21 16.30
N GLY A 418 8.13 -26.41 17.25
CA GLY A 418 8.32 -27.29 18.38
C GLY A 418 8.25 -28.78 18.02
N SER A 419 8.21 -29.64 19.06
CA SER A 419 8.04 -31.09 18.90
C SER A 419 6.72 -31.41 18.20
N ILE A 420 6.76 -32.43 17.30
CA ILE A 420 5.55 -33.01 16.72
C ILE A 420 4.74 -33.85 17.72
N PHE A 421 5.33 -34.19 18.87
CA PHE A 421 4.66 -34.96 19.92
C PHE A 421 3.89 -34.02 20.86
N ILE A 422 2.60 -34.27 21.01
CA ILE A 422 1.71 -33.52 21.88
C ILE A 422 1.45 -34.36 23.14
N ASN A 423 1.79 -33.84 24.29
CA ASN A 423 1.38 -34.41 25.56
C ASN A 423 0.04 -33.77 25.97
N LEU A 424 -1.03 -34.52 25.91
CA LEU A 424 -2.37 -34.10 26.35
C LEU A 424 -2.64 -34.41 27.84
N GLU A 425 -1.71 -35.12 28.50
CA GLU A 425 -1.73 -35.44 29.89
C GLU A 425 -0.77 -34.47 30.62
N GLY A 426 -1.20 -33.25 30.87
CA GLY A 426 -0.43 -32.22 31.56
C GLY A 426 -0.93 -31.95 32.94
#